data_911f9535d3c735893810da027053a502
#
_entry.id   911f9535d3c735893810da027053a502
#
_cell.length_a   1.000
_cell.length_b   1.000
_cell.length_c   1.000
_cell.angle_alpha   90.00
_cell.angle_beta   90.00
_cell.angle_gamma   90.00
#
_symmetry.space_group_name_H-M   'P 1'
#
loop_
_entity.id
_entity.type
_entity.pdbx_description
1 polymer ?
#
loop_
_entity_poly.entity_id
_entity_poly.type
_entity_poly.pdbx_seq_one_letter_code
_entity_poly.pdbx_strand_id
1 'polypeptide(L)'
;SYWPIRNMLSSRQRMNMSFNSFHLVNTYGAFGSIGRVRREVVIEGTADEDITDQTVWREYEFKGKPGGVRRLPRQWAPYHLRLDWLMWFAAISPGYAQPWLTPFLQRLLENDRPTLRLLRHNPFPDAPPRYVRARLYEYRFTTPAELRRDRAWWHRTLIGGYVPPLTLSKLTPQDHG
;
A
#
# COMPACT_ATOMS: atom_id res chain seq x y z
N SER A 1 29.51 12.72 -13.11
CA SER A 1 30.04 12.21 -11.85
C SER A 1 29.98 10.67 -11.84
N TYR A 2 31.05 10.02 -11.37
CA TYR A 2 31.20 8.56 -11.38
C TYR A 2 30.34 7.87 -10.29
N TRP A 3 30.07 8.56 -9.21
CA TRP A 3 29.37 8.02 -8.03
C TRP A 3 27.94 7.52 -8.26
N PRO A 4 27.05 8.21 -8.98
CA PRO A 4 25.70 7.72 -9.23
C PRO A 4 25.69 6.39 -9.99
N ILE A 5 26.56 6.25 -10.98
CA ILE A 5 26.66 5.01 -11.80
C ILE A 5 27.15 3.84 -10.94
N ARG A 6 28.17 4.08 -10.12
CA ARG A 6 28.69 3.07 -9.18
C ARG A 6 27.63 2.67 -8.14
N ASN A 7 26.84 3.63 -7.65
CA ASN A 7 25.76 3.36 -6.72
C ASN A 7 24.64 2.51 -7.35
N MET A 8 24.29 2.74 -8.61
CA MET A 8 23.31 1.94 -9.35
C MET A 8 23.76 0.49 -9.56
N LEU A 9 25.06 0.25 -9.69
CA LEU A 9 25.64 -1.09 -9.86
C LEU A 9 25.94 -1.80 -8.53
N SER A 10 25.79 -1.12 -7.40
CA SER A 10 26.04 -1.66 -6.07
C SER A 10 24.88 -2.53 -5.57
N SER A 11 25.19 -3.63 -4.91
CA SER A 11 24.20 -4.47 -4.21
C SER A 11 23.57 -3.78 -2.99
N ARG A 12 24.20 -2.72 -2.48
CA ARG A 12 23.70 -1.82 -1.42
C ARG A 12 23.67 -0.40 -1.96
N GLN A 13 22.57 -0.05 -2.59
CA GLN A 13 22.36 1.30 -3.05
C GLN A 13 22.11 2.24 -1.85
N ARG A 14 22.89 3.32 -1.76
CA ARG A 14 22.74 4.35 -0.74
C ARG A 14 22.29 5.65 -1.41
N MET A 15 21.54 6.46 -0.65
CA MET A 15 21.23 7.82 -1.09
C MET A 15 22.54 8.61 -1.22
N ASN A 16 22.83 9.03 -2.44
CA ASN A 16 24.01 9.83 -2.72
C ASN A 16 23.63 11.31 -2.65
N MET A 17 24.23 12.04 -1.70
CA MET A 17 24.07 13.49 -1.55
C MET A 17 25.09 14.28 -2.36
N SER A 18 25.75 13.70 -3.35
CA SER A 18 26.64 14.44 -4.22
C SER A 18 25.85 15.27 -5.23
N PHE A 19 25.86 16.57 -5.04
CA PHE A 19 25.34 17.53 -5.99
C PHE A 19 26.45 17.93 -6.96
N ASN A 20 26.20 17.72 -8.24
CA ASN A 20 27.01 18.30 -9.31
C ASN A 20 26.54 19.75 -9.50
N SER A 21 27.46 20.71 -9.60
CA SER A 21 27.18 22.14 -9.80
C SER A 21 26.30 22.43 -11.01
N PHE A 22 26.30 21.54 -12.02
CA PHE A 22 25.47 21.65 -13.21
C PHE A 22 24.17 20.83 -13.17
N HIS A 23 23.90 20.12 -12.10
CA HIS A 23 22.71 19.28 -11.90
C HIS A 23 22.42 18.27 -13.03
N LEU A 24 23.41 17.89 -13.82
CA LEU A 24 23.24 17.02 -14.98
C LEU A 24 23.06 15.56 -14.63
N VAL A 25 23.71 15.08 -13.56
CA VAL A 25 23.60 13.72 -13.06
C VAL A 25 23.52 13.76 -11.53
N ASN A 26 22.33 13.65 -11.01
CA ASN A 26 22.07 13.62 -9.56
C ASN A 26 21.30 12.37 -9.17
N THR A 27 21.55 11.87 -7.98
CA THR A 27 20.75 10.78 -7.41
C THR A 27 19.66 11.39 -6.55
N TYR A 28 18.42 11.32 -6.99
CA TYR A 28 17.26 11.73 -6.22
C TYR A 28 16.64 10.49 -5.55
N GLY A 29 16.85 10.38 -4.25
CA GLY A 29 16.25 9.31 -3.47
C GLY A 29 15.72 9.86 -2.17
N ALA A 30 14.43 9.66 -1.89
CA ALA A 30 13.83 10.01 -0.61
C ALA A 30 14.28 9.05 0.51
N PHE A 31 14.99 7.97 0.17
CA PHE A 31 15.36 6.88 1.07
C PHE A 31 16.80 6.45 0.85
N GLY A 32 17.51 6.27 1.96
CA GLY A 32 18.94 5.97 1.96
C GLY A 32 19.34 4.58 1.46
N SER A 33 18.39 3.67 1.23
CA SER A 33 18.66 2.33 0.72
C SER A 33 17.44 1.74 0.01
N ILE A 34 17.69 0.97 -1.05
CA ILE A 34 16.67 0.18 -1.73
C ILE A 34 16.81 -1.26 -1.26
N GLY A 35 15.80 -1.78 -0.55
CA GLY A 35 15.71 -3.16 -0.13
C GLY A 35 15.01 -4.03 -1.19
N ARG A 36 15.28 -5.34 -1.17
CA ARG A 36 14.55 -6.33 -1.98
C ARG A 36 13.17 -6.68 -1.41
N VAL A 37 12.92 -6.23 -0.21
CA VAL A 37 11.69 -6.48 0.55
C VAL A 37 10.89 -5.19 0.61
N ARG A 38 9.62 -5.29 0.29
CA ARG A 38 8.70 -4.17 0.32
C ARG A 38 7.58 -4.45 1.30
N ARG A 39 7.34 -3.53 2.23
CA ARG A 39 6.18 -3.60 3.11
C ARG A 39 5.00 -2.87 2.49
N GLU A 40 3.80 -3.45 2.62
CA GLU A 40 2.57 -2.91 2.09
C GLU A 40 1.43 -3.05 3.10
N VAL A 41 0.66 -1.97 3.25
CA VAL A 41 -0.60 -2.00 3.99
C VAL A 41 -1.70 -2.44 3.02
N VAL A 42 -2.40 -3.51 3.33
CA VAL A 42 -3.55 -4.03 2.59
C VAL A 42 -4.81 -3.72 3.38
N ILE A 43 -5.77 -3.07 2.72
CA ILE A 43 -7.08 -2.76 3.30
C ILE A 43 -8.07 -3.80 2.83
N GLU A 44 -8.81 -4.35 3.78
CA GLU A 44 -9.80 -5.39 3.56
C GLU A 44 -11.12 -4.98 4.21
N GLY A 45 -12.22 -5.34 3.58
CA GLY A 45 -13.55 -5.16 4.12
C GLY A 45 -14.32 -6.48 4.17
N THR A 46 -15.37 -6.53 4.98
CA THR A 46 -16.35 -7.60 5.01
C THR A 46 -17.76 -7.05 5.19
N ALA A 47 -18.74 -7.75 4.62
CA ALA A 47 -20.16 -7.48 4.81
C ALA A 47 -20.77 -8.36 5.91
N ASP A 48 -20.00 -9.29 6.49
CA ASP A 48 -20.47 -10.21 7.53
C ASP A 48 -20.92 -9.41 8.77
N GLU A 49 -21.96 -9.91 9.44
CA GLU A 49 -22.51 -9.25 10.65
C GLU A 49 -21.57 -9.36 11.82
N ASP A 50 -21.01 -10.55 12.01
CA ASP A 50 -20.07 -10.86 13.09
C ASP A 50 -18.73 -11.29 12.53
N ILE A 51 -17.67 -10.90 13.25
CA ILE A 51 -16.32 -11.30 12.90
C ILE A 51 -16.01 -12.64 13.56
N THR A 52 -15.82 -13.66 12.75
CA THR A 52 -15.43 -15.02 13.14
C THR A 52 -14.19 -15.45 12.38
N ASP A 53 -13.65 -16.62 12.71
CA ASP A 53 -12.53 -17.21 11.96
C ASP A 53 -12.89 -17.56 10.50
N GLN A 54 -14.19 -17.68 10.20
CA GLN A 54 -14.72 -17.95 8.85
C GLN A 54 -15.06 -16.69 8.07
N THR A 55 -14.92 -15.49 8.67
CA THR A 55 -15.23 -14.22 8.00
C THR A 55 -14.46 -14.05 6.70
N VAL A 56 -15.18 -13.80 5.62
CA VAL A 56 -14.61 -13.59 4.30
C VAL A 56 -14.21 -12.12 4.13
N TRP A 57 -12.92 -11.88 4.14
CA TRP A 57 -12.35 -10.56 3.91
C TRP A 57 -12.02 -10.36 2.44
N ARG A 58 -12.46 -9.22 1.86
CA ARG A 58 -12.22 -8.84 0.46
C ARG A 58 -11.30 -7.62 0.41
N GLU A 59 -10.27 -7.69 -0.43
CA GLU A 59 -9.25 -6.64 -0.53
C GLU A 59 -9.69 -5.50 -1.44
N TYR A 60 -9.45 -4.26 -1.01
CA TYR A 60 -9.48 -3.09 -1.87
C TYR A 60 -8.18 -3.02 -2.68
N GLU A 61 -8.29 -2.94 -4.01
CA GLU A 61 -7.11 -2.82 -4.86
C GLU A 61 -6.81 -1.37 -5.23
N PHE A 62 -5.55 -1.00 -5.13
CA PHE A 62 -5.04 0.30 -5.54
C PHE A 62 -4.51 0.25 -6.97
N LYS A 63 -4.35 1.43 -7.62
CA LYS A 63 -3.98 1.52 -9.04
C LYS A 63 -2.51 1.23 -9.28
N GLY A 64 -1.62 1.81 -8.48
CA GLY A 64 -0.18 1.83 -8.70
C GLY A 64 0.65 0.97 -7.75
N LYS A 65 0.12 0.62 -6.55
CA LYS A 65 0.87 -0.21 -5.58
C LYS A 65 0.66 -1.71 -5.82
N PRO A 66 1.53 -2.58 -5.32
CA PRO A 66 1.27 -4.02 -5.25
C PRO A 66 -0.06 -4.31 -4.53
N GLY A 67 -0.80 -5.26 -5.07
CA GLY A 67 -2.06 -5.73 -4.52
C GLY A 67 -2.10 -7.24 -4.60
N GLY A 68 -3.06 -7.81 -5.37
CA GLY A 68 -3.13 -9.24 -5.61
C GLY A 68 -1.81 -9.79 -6.16
N VAL A 69 -1.38 -10.96 -5.65
CA VAL A 69 -0.05 -11.56 -5.91
C VAL A 69 0.22 -11.86 -7.39
N ARG A 70 -0.82 -12.04 -8.19
CA ARG A 70 -0.72 -12.32 -9.64
C ARG A 70 -0.60 -11.06 -10.50
N ARG A 71 -0.63 -9.87 -9.90
CA ARG A 71 -0.62 -8.61 -10.62
C ARG A 71 0.73 -7.90 -10.50
N LEU A 72 1.33 -7.57 -11.64
CA LEU A 72 2.42 -6.61 -11.69
C LEU A 72 1.82 -5.19 -11.66
N PRO A 73 2.25 -4.31 -10.74
CA PRO A 73 1.79 -2.92 -10.72
C PRO A 73 2.23 -2.21 -12.00
N ARG A 74 1.36 -1.33 -12.52
CA ARG A 74 1.70 -0.50 -13.67
C ARG A 74 2.71 0.56 -13.25
N GLN A 75 3.58 0.92 -14.18
CA GLN A 75 4.46 2.07 -14.00
C GLN A 75 3.67 3.36 -14.21
N TRP A 76 3.72 4.25 -13.22
CA TRP A 76 3.04 5.54 -13.25
C TRP A 76 4.01 6.74 -13.31
N ALA A 77 5.32 6.47 -13.34
CA ALA A 77 6.31 7.54 -13.46
C ALA A 77 6.12 8.32 -14.78
N PRO A 78 6.34 9.63 -14.79
CA PRO A 78 6.79 10.48 -13.66
C PRO A 78 5.69 10.88 -12.68
N TYR A 79 4.41 10.60 -12.96
CA TYR A 79 3.29 10.99 -12.12
C TYR A 79 2.97 9.89 -11.12
N HIS A 80 3.14 10.20 -9.83
CA HIS A 80 2.75 9.27 -8.77
C HIS A 80 1.30 9.52 -8.34
N LEU A 81 0.52 8.44 -8.27
CA LEU A 81 -0.82 8.49 -7.70
C LEU A 81 -0.70 8.77 -6.20
N ARG A 82 -1.25 9.91 -5.75
CA ARG A 82 -1.04 10.41 -4.38
C ARG A 82 -1.48 9.41 -3.32
N LEU A 83 -2.64 8.78 -3.49
CA LEU A 83 -3.16 7.80 -2.54
C LEU A 83 -2.24 6.56 -2.44
N ASP A 84 -1.79 6.04 -3.59
CA ASP A 84 -0.86 4.89 -3.63
C ASP A 84 0.46 5.22 -2.94
N TRP A 85 0.95 6.44 -3.12
CA TRP A 85 2.14 6.95 -2.46
C TRP A 85 1.96 7.09 -0.95
N LEU A 86 0.83 7.64 -0.49
CA LEU A 86 0.49 7.75 0.93
C LEU A 86 0.40 6.35 1.58
N MET A 87 -0.20 5.38 0.90
CA MET A 87 -0.28 4.00 1.39
C MET A 87 1.10 3.35 1.54
N TRP A 88 2.02 3.64 0.62
CA TRP A 88 3.39 3.18 0.73
C TRP A 88 4.11 3.81 1.94
N PHE A 89 3.94 5.12 2.15
CA PHE A 89 4.47 5.81 3.34
C PHE A 89 3.89 5.24 4.63
N ALA A 90 2.60 4.91 4.67
CA ALA A 90 1.96 4.27 5.82
C ALA A 90 2.66 2.95 6.19
N ALA A 91 3.07 2.17 5.19
CA ALA A 91 3.77 0.91 5.43
C ALA A 91 5.20 1.09 5.99
N ILE A 92 5.83 2.25 5.75
CA ILE A 92 7.18 2.57 6.23
C ILE A 92 7.13 3.22 7.61
N SER A 93 6.21 4.15 7.80
CA SER A 93 6.10 4.94 9.02
C SER A 93 4.63 5.14 9.43
N PRO A 94 4.16 4.40 10.43
CA PRO A 94 2.76 4.49 10.89
C PRO A 94 2.35 5.90 11.32
N GLY A 95 3.28 6.71 11.85
CA GLY A 95 2.99 8.09 12.26
C GLY A 95 2.50 8.99 11.12
N TYR A 96 2.91 8.73 9.89
CA TYR A 96 2.42 9.46 8.70
C TYR A 96 1.01 9.03 8.27
N ALA A 97 0.54 7.87 8.71
CA ALA A 97 -0.76 7.36 8.34
C ALA A 97 -1.89 7.99 9.18
N GLN A 98 -1.64 8.31 10.44
CA GLN A 98 -2.66 8.72 11.40
C GLN A 98 -3.57 9.87 10.92
N PRO A 99 -3.07 10.96 10.32
CA PRO A 99 -3.93 12.10 9.98
C PRO A 99 -4.94 11.82 8.86
N TRP A 100 -4.66 10.87 7.97
CA TRP A 100 -5.45 10.66 6.75
C TRP A 100 -6.06 9.26 6.64
N LEU A 101 -5.45 8.24 7.28
CA LEU A 101 -5.89 6.86 7.12
C LEU A 101 -7.27 6.62 7.75
N THR A 102 -7.50 7.14 8.94
CA THR A 102 -8.80 7.03 9.63
C THR A 102 -9.94 7.66 8.81
N PRO A 103 -9.83 8.93 8.35
CA PRO A 103 -10.82 9.50 7.43
C PRO A 103 -10.99 8.68 6.13
N PHE A 104 -9.91 8.13 5.59
CA PHE A 104 -9.98 7.29 4.40
C PHE A 104 -10.76 5.99 4.65
N LEU A 105 -10.51 5.29 5.77
CA LEU A 105 -11.26 4.09 6.15
C LEU A 105 -12.74 4.39 6.39
N GLN A 106 -13.05 5.54 6.99
CA GLN A 106 -14.44 6.00 7.14
C GLN A 106 -15.12 6.16 5.79
N ARG A 107 -14.47 6.80 4.81
CA ARG A 107 -15.02 6.96 3.46
C ARG A 107 -15.26 5.61 2.74
N LEU A 108 -14.45 4.59 3.02
CA LEU A 108 -14.69 3.23 2.51
C LEU A 108 -15.94 2.61 3.15
N LEU A 109 -16.13 2.79 4.46
CA LEU A 109 -17.33 2.33 5.18
C LEU A 109 -18.60 3.06 4.75
N GLU A 110 -18.49 4.32 4.35
CA GLU A 110 -19.58 5.12 3.77
C GLU A 110 -19.87 4.79 2.30
N ASN A 111 -19.03 3.97 1.67
CA ASN A 111 -19.05 3.68 0.22
C ASN A 111 -18.97 4.97 -0.63
N ASP A 112 -18.15 5.94 -0.18
CA ASP A 112 -18.01 7.26 -0.79
C ASP A 112 -17.49 7.16 -2.23
N ARG A 113 -18.32 7.49 -3.21
CA ARG A 113 -18.03 7.35 -4.64
C ARG A 113 -16.78 8.09 -5.11
N PRO A 114 -16.51 9.35 -4.71
CA PRO A 114 -15.27 10.03 -5.03
C PRO A 114 -14.03 9.28 -4.57
N THR A 115 -14.03 8.80 -3.33
CA THR A 115 -12.92 8.02 -2.75
C THR A 115 -12.73 6.69 -3.48
N LEU A 116 -13.80 5.97 -3.78
CA LEU A 116 -13.74 4.69 -4.49
C LEU A 116 -13.18 4.82 -5.92
N ARG A 117 -13.36 5.94 -6.59
CA ARG A 117 -12.75 6.23 -7.91
C ARG A 117 -11.22 6.31 -7.88
N LEU A 118 -10.63 6.58 -6.72
CA LEU A 118 -9.18 6.56 -6.53
C LEU A 118 -8.62 5.13 -6.55
N LEU A 119 -9.46 4.16 -6.21
CA LEU A 119 -9.11 2.74 -6.19
C LEU A 119 -9.18 2.14 -7.60
N ARG A 120 -8.51 1.02 -7.78
CA ARG A 120 -8.64 0.20 -8.97
C ARG A 120 -9.88 -0.68 -8.92
N HIS A 121 -10.09 -1.28 -7.75
CA HIS A 121 -11.20 -2.21 -7.52
C HIS A 121 -11.80 -1.97 -6.15
N ASN A 122 -13.12 -1.80 -6.15
CA ASN A 122 -13.97 -1.82 -4.96
C ASN A 122 -14.65 -3.20 -4.87
N PRO A 123 -14.39 -3.99 -3.82
CA PRO A 123 -15.04 -5.29 -3.65
C PRO A 123 -16.50 -5.22 -3.16
N PHE A 124 -17.00 -4.00 -2.91
CA PHE A 124 -18.35 -3.74 -2.40
C PHE A 124 -19.09 -2.71 -3.29
N PRO A 125 -19.38 -3.05 -4.57
CA PRO A 125 -19.99 -2.08 -5.49
C PRO A 125 -21.43 -1.74 -5.14
N ASP A 126 -22.19 -2.68 -4.58
CA ASP A 126 -23.64 -2.58 -4.38
C ASP A 126 -24.03 -2.06 -3.00
N ALA A 127 -23.26 -2.42 -1.97
CA ALA A 127 -23.52 -2.02 -0.59
C ALA A 127 -22.20 -1.80 0.18
N PRO A 128 -22.17 -0.87 1.15
CA PRO A 128 -20.97 -0.65 1.96
C PRO A 128 -20.59 -1.88 2.79
N PRO A 129 -19.29 -2.09 3.09
CA PRO A 129 -18.88 -3.12 4.04
C PRO A 129 -19.33 -2.75 5.46
N ARG A 130 -19.55 -3.75 6.30
CA ARG A 130 -19.81 -3.53 7.73
C ARG A 130 -18.55 -3.23 8.52
N TYR A 131 -17.47 -3.91 8.16
CA TYR A 131 -16.17 -3.72 8.81
C TYR A 131 -15.09 -3.49 7.76
N VAL A 132 -14.14 -2.64 8.10
CA VAL A 132 -12.90 -2.45 7.37
C VAL A 132 -11.73 -2.61 8.32
N ARG A 133 -10.67 -3.29 7.88
CA ARG A 133 -9.42 -3.43 8.61
C ARG A 133 -8.23 -3.17 7.70
N ALA A 134 -7.06 -2.98 8.29
CA ALA A 134 -5.81 -2.94 7.55
C ALA A 134 -4.81 -3.94 8.13
N ARG A 135 -4.09 -4.63 7.26
CA ARG A 135 -3.05 -5.60 7.60
C ARG A 135 -1.74 -5.23 6.94
N LEU A 136 -0.63 -5.47 7.62
CA LEU A 136 0.71 -5.24 7.11
C LEU A 136 1.28 -6.54 6.53
N TYR A 137 1.71 -6.47 5.28
CA TYR A 137 2.34 -7.59 4.58
C TYR A 137 3.74 -7.21 4.11
N GLU A 138 4.59 -8.22 4.05
CA GLU A 138 5.86 -8.18 3.36
C GLU A 138 5.70 -8.77 1.96
N TYR A 139 6.16 -8.04 0.95
CA TYR A 139 6.12 -8.43 -0.45
C TYR A 139 7.55 -8.60 -0.97
N ARG A 140 7.81 -9.69 -1.66
CA ARG A 140 9.00 -9.87 -2.49
C ARG A 140 8.61 -10.34 -3.89
N PHE A 141 9.41 -10.02 -4.87
CA PHE A 141 9.25 -10.62 -6.19
C PHE A 141 9.49 -12.13 -6.11
N THR A 142 8.69 -12.86 -6.85
CA THR A 142 8.92 -14.30 -7.05
C THR A 142 10.17 -14.52 -7.90
N THR A 143 10.84 -15.63 -7.66
CA THR A 143 11.91 -16.12 -8.54
C THR A 143 11.31 -16.59 -9.87
N PRO A 144 12.11 -16.69 -10.96
CA PRO A 144 11.62 -17.23 -12.24
C PRO A 144 11.00 -18.63 -12.13
N ALA A 145 11.49 -19.45 -11.21
CA ALA A 145 10.95 -20.78 -10.96
C ALA A 145 9.58 -20.73 -10.27
N GLU A 146 9.45 -19.90 -9.23
CA GLU A 146 8.17 -19.65 -8.54
C GLU A 146 7.14 -19.02 -9.49
N LEU A 147 7.56 -18.05 -10.32
CA LEU A 147 6.67 -17.41 -11.30
C LEU A 147 6.10 -18.44 -12.29
N ARG A 148 6.92 -19.36 -12.78
CA ARG A 148 6.46 -20.42 -13.69
C ARG A 148 5.49 -21.39 -13.01
N ARG A 149 5.76 -21.75 -11.76
CA ARG A 149 4.95 -22.69 -10.98
C ARG A 149 3.62 -22.09 -10.55
N ASP A 150 3.67 -20.89 -9.93
CA ASP A 150 2.54 -20.31 -9.20
C ASP A 150 1.80 -19.25 -10.01
N ARG A 151 2.37 -18.81 -11.15
CA ARG A 151 1.89 -17.71 -12.00
C ARG A 151 1.61 -16.43 -11.19
N ALA A 152 2.43 -16.20 -10.16
CA ALA A 152 2.35 -15.06 -9.26
C ALA A 152 3.62 -14.21 -9.36
N TRP A 153 3.47 -12.91 -9.49
CA TRP A 153 4.58 -11.95 -9.50
C TRP A 153 5.14 -11.67 -8.12
N TRP A 154 4.30 -11.85 -7.09
CA TRP A 154 4.63 -11.53 -5.73
C TRP A 154 4.44 -12.75 -4.83
N HIS A 155 5.38 -12.91 -3.93
CA HIS A 155 5.19 -13.68 -2.72
C HIS A 155 4.91 -12.69 -1.59
N ARG A 156 3.83 -12.90 -0.83
CA ARG A 156 3.49 -12.05 0.31
C ARG A 156 3.37 -12.85 1.59
N THR A 157 3.87 -12.28 2.67
CA THR A 157 3.80 -12.85 4.01
C THR A 157 3.13 -11.85 4.94
N LEU A 158 2.17 -12.30 5.72
CA LEU A 158 1.54 -11.46 6.73
C LEU A 158 2.55 -11.17 7.84
N ILE A 159 2.73 -9.86 8.15
CA ILE A 159 3.54 -9.42 9.30
C ILE A 159 2.64 -9.28 10.53
N GLY A 160 1.44 -8.70 10.37
CA GLY A 160 0.51 -8.50 11.47
C GLY A 160 -0.66 -7.58 11.14
N GLY A 161 -1.46 -7.27 12.16
CA GLY A 161 -2.51 -6.25 12.08
C GLY A 161 -1.90 -4.85 12.01
N TYR A 162 -2.49 -3.98 11.21
CA TYR A 162 -2.12 -2.57 11.11
C TYR A 162 -3.22 -1.66 11.69
N VAL A 163 -4.47 -1.91 11.32
CA VAL A 163 -5.66 -1.32 11.91
C VAL A 163 -6.64 -2.47 12.22
N PRO A 164 -7.16 -2.57 13.45
CA PRO A 164 -8.15 -3.58 13.80
C PRO A 164 -9.45 -3.36 13.02
N PRO A 165 -10.37 -4.34 13.00
CA PRO A 165 -11.67 -4.16 12.38
C PRO A 165 -12.43 -2.97 12.97
N LEU A 166 -12.81 -2.04 12.11
CA LEU A 166 -13.56 -0.83 12.45
C LEU A 166 -14.92 -0.85 11.76
N THR A 167 -15.93 -0.34 12.46
CA THR A 167 -17.26 -0.04 11.93
C THR A 167 -17.43 1.47 11.81
N LEU A 168 -18.41 1.92 11.06
CA LEU A 168 -18.73 3.34 10.93
C LEU A 168 -19.08 3.96 12.28
N SER A 169 -19.81 3.26 13.14
CA SER A 169 -20.18 3.72 14.48
C SER A 169 -19.01 3.99 15.41
N LYS A 170 -17.86 3.32 15.21
CA LYS A 170 -16.64 3.55 15.98
C LYS A 170 -15.84 4.77 15.50
N LEU A 171 -16.07 5.20 14.28
CA LEU A 171 -15.32 6.31 13.66
C LEU A 171 -16.07 7.63 13.68
N THR A 172 -17.40 7.59 13.78
CA THR A 172 -18.22 8.79 13.94
C THR A 172 -18.19 9.21 15.41
N PRO A 173 -17.78 10.46 15.75
CA PRO A 173 -17.88 10.95 17.12
C PRO A 173 -19.35 10.84 17.55
N GLN A 174 -19.60 10.22 18.69
CA GLN A 174 -20.90 10.36 19.34
C GLN A 174 -20.96 11.80 19.86
N ASP A 175 -21.73 12.64 19.20
CA ASP A 175 -22.16 13.91 19.78
C ASP A 175 -22.92 13.60 21.08
N HIS A 176 -22.22 13.69 22.18
CA HIS A 176 -22.82 13.74 23.48
C HIS A 176 -23.33 15.20 23.63
N GLY A 177 -24.60 15.40 23.22
CA GLY A 177 -25.35 16.61 23.55
C GLY A 177 -25.58 16.73 25.05
#